data_dd41fcb4f7544852ef8e75b897254dfa
#
_entry.id   dd41fcb4f7544852ef8e75b897254dfa
#
_cell.length_a   1.000
_cell.length_b   1.000
_cell.length_c   1.000
_cell.angle_alpha   90.00
_cell.angle_beta   90.00
_cell.angle_gamma   90.00
#
_symmetry.space_group_name_H-M   'P 1'
#
loop_
_entity.id
_entity.type
_entity.pdbx_description
1 polymer ?
#
loop_
_entity_poly.entity_id
_entity_poly.type
_entity_poly.pdbx_seq_one_letter_code
_entity_poly.pdbx_strand_id
1 'polypeptide(L)'
;MNVGNPFCHSDPGLVTKLTALGSYTVPKIDVLVSGTLRSDQGAALAGNWNAPVALVSAALGRPAAVVGTTVPINLVAPGQVWGDRVNALDLRFAKILRFGRTRNTIGIDIYNATNSGAILTYNQSFNPATTTGSQAWLAPLSVLTPRFLKIGVQIDF
;
A
#
# COMPACT_ATOMS: atom_id res chain seq x y z
N MET A 1 27.40 -4.15 18.25
CA MET A 1 26.44 -3.08 17.85
C MET A 1 26.22 -3.19 16.36
N ASN A 2 24.98 -3.27 15.93
CA ASN A 2 24.68 -3.28 14.49
C ASN A 2 24.79 -1.84 13.96
N VAL A 3 25.87 -1.54 13.26
CA VAL A 3 26.21 -0.17 12.80
C VAL A 3 25.21 0.34 11.76
N GLY A 4 24.46 -0.56 11.12
CA GLY A 4 23.48 -0.22 10.09
C GLY A 4 22.09 0.22 10.59
N ASN A 5 21.79 0.06 11.89
CA ASN A 5 20.54 0.49 12.45
C ASN A 5 20.79 1.19 13.80
N PRO A 6 20.84 2.53 13.82
CA PRO A 6 21.05 3.29 15.06
C PRO A 6 19.83 3.25 16.00
N PHE A 7 18.68 2.75 15.53
CA PHE A 7 17.45 2.70 16.29
C PHE A 7 17.27 1.33 16.94
N CYS A 8 17.70 1.19 18.18
CA CYS A 8 17.58 -0.06 18.96
C CYS A 8 16.14 -0.34 19.40
N HIS A 9 15.30 0.70 19.46
CA HIS A 9 13.88 0.61 19.80
C HIS A 9 13.06 1.17 18.66
N SER A 10 12.06 0.42 18.22
CA SER A 10 11.12 0.86 17.19
C SER A 10 9.72 0.81 17.78
N ASP A 11 9.13 1.98 17.97
CA ASP A 11 7.73 2.12 18.34
C ASP A 11 6.97 2.72 17.15
N PRO A 12 6.25 1.91 16.39
CA PRO A 12 5.48 2.39 15.24
C PRO A 12 4.25 3.21 15.64
N GLY A 13 3.97 3.34 16.95
CA GLY A 13 2.77 4.01 17.43
C GLY A 13 1.49 3.24 17.09
N LEU A 14 0.36 3.96 17.12
CA LEU A 14 -0.95 3.39 16.81
C LEU A 14 -1.16 3.25 15.30
N VAL A 15 -1.13 2.03 14.80
CA VAL A 15 -1.49 1.71 13.41
C VAL A 15 -2.98 1.43 13.32
N THR A 16 -3.72 2.27 12.59
CA THR A 16 -5.17 2.16 12.46
C THR A 16 -5.57 1.51 11.16
N LYS A 17 -6.45 0.52 11.26
CA LYS A 17 -7.07 -0.18 10.14
C LYS A 17 -8.57 -0.25 10.34
N LEU A 18 -9.33 0.15 9.31
CA LEU A 18 -10.77 0.04 9.30
C LEU A 18 -11.20 -0.76 8.08
N THR A 19 -11.99 -1.79 8.31
CA THR A 19 -12.65 -2.54 7.24
C THR A 19 -14.13 -2.68 7.58
N ALA A 20 -14.99 -2.29 6.66
CA ALA A 20 -16.43 -2.49 6.76
C ALA A 20 -16.94 -3.17 5.48
N LEU A 21 -17.81 -4.14 5.65
CA LEU A 21 -18.44 -4.85 4.53
C LEU A 21 -19.92 -5.05 4.83
N GLY A 22 -20.73 -5.02 3.78
CA GLY A 22 -22.14 -5.26 3.91
C GLY A 22 -22.76 -5.68 2.58
N SER A 23 -23.85 -6.44 2.66
CA SER A 23 -24.65 -6.79 1.51
C SER A 23 -26.13 -6.78 1.88
N TYR A 24 -26.96 -6.34 0.94
CA TYR A 24 -28.39 -6.32 1.10
C TYR A 24 -29.09 -6.67 -0.21
N THR A 25 -30.01 -7.61 -0.15
CA THR A 25 -30.86 -7.94 -1.30
C THR A 25 -32.19 -7.21 -1.13
N VAL A 26 -32.50 -6.30 -2.05
CA VAL A 26 -33.74 -5.55 -2.05
C VAL A 26 -34.90 -6.51 -2.42
N PRO A 27 -35.82 -6.79 -1.48
CA PRO A 27 -36.96 -7.67 -1.75
C PRO A 27 -37.85 -7.08 -2.84
N LYS A 28 -38.64 -7.92 -3.52
CA LYS A 28 -39.51 -7.62 -4.66
C LYS A 28 -38.83 -7.33 -5.99
N ILE A 29 -37.65 -6.70 -5.97
CA ILE A 29 -36.92 -6.42 -7.20
C ILE A 29 -35.70 -7.32 -7.38
N ASP A 30 -35.38 -8.20 -6.40
CA ASP A 30 -34.26 -9.15 -6.43
C ASP A 30 -32.92 -8.49 -6.88
N VAL A 31 -32.65 -7.30 -6.37
CA VAL A 31 -31.37 -6.60 -6.60
C VAL A 31 -30.49 -6.74 -5.37
N LEU A 32 -29.33 -7.33 -5.55
CA LEU A 32 -28.27 -7.40 -4.54
C LEU A 32 -27.41 -6.15 -4.64
N VAL A 33 -27.25 -5.45 -3.53
CA VAL A 33 -26.28 -4.35 -3.36
C VAL A 33 -25.31 -4.78 -2.29
N SER A 34 -24.03 -4.71 -2.59
CA SER A 34 -22.99 -4.95 -1.59
C SER A 34 -21.86 -3.93 -1.72
N GLY A 35 -21.20 -3.69 -0.61
CA GLY A 35 -20.08 -2.77 -0.54
C GLY A 35 -19.02 -3.22 0.44
N THR A 36 -17.78 -2.92 0.12
CA THR A 36 -16.62 -3.12 0.98
C THR A 36 -15.85 -1.80 1.07
N LEU A 37 -15.75 -1.27 2.27
CA LEU A 37 -14.91 -0.11 2.59
C LEU A 37 -13.65 -0.61 3.30
N ARG A 38 -12.51 -0.14 2.85
CA ARG A 38 -11.22 -0.40 3.47
C ARG A 38 -10.46 0.91 3.63
N SER A 39 -9.94 1.14 4.82
CA SER A 39 -9.10 2.28 5.15
C SER A 39 -7.90 1.78 5.96
N ASP A 40 -6.78 1.59 5.27
CA ASP A 40 -5.55 1.08 5.86
C ASP A 40 -4.52 2.21 5.96
N GLN A 41 -3.85 2.30 7.11
CA GLN A 41 -2.71 3.20 7.24
C GLN A 41 -1.59 2.75 6.29
N GLY A 42 -0.92 3.70 5.64
CA GLY A 42 0.22 3.41 4.78
C GLY A 42 1.35 2.72 5.54
N ALA A 43 2.26 2.10 4.82
CA ALA A 43 3.43 1.46 5.42
C ALA A 43 4.37 2.50 6.05
N ALA A 44 5.04 2.12 7.14
CA ALA A 44 6.15 2.91 7.66
C ALA A 44 7.29 2.92 6.63
N LEU A 45 7.84 4.10 6.38
CA LEU A 45 8.86 4.32 5.36
C LEU A 45 10.24 4.49 6.01
N ALA A 46 11.27 4.03 5.31
CA ALA A 46 12.65 4.15 5.72
C ALA A 46 13.44 5.01 4.73
N GLY A 47 14.61 5.48 5.16
CA GLY A 47 15.60 6.14 4.30
C GLY A 47 16.89 5.33 4.29
N ASN A 48 16.95 4.29 3.48
CA ASN A 48 18.09 3.37 3.44
C ASN A 48 19.19 3.94 2.56
N TRP A 49 20.30 4.28 3.16
CA TRP A 49 21.48 4.79 2.49
C TRP A 49 22.64 3.82 2.60
N ASN A 50 23.19 3.40 1.47
CA ASN A 50 24.45 2.68 1.41
C ASN A 50 25.60 3.68 1.37
N ALA A 51 26.03 4.14 2.55
CA ALA A 51 27.08 5.13 2.68
C ALA A 51 28.45 4.57 2.28
N PRO A 52 29.25 5.25 1.44
CA PRO A 52 30.60 4.83 1.14
C PRO A 52 31.45 4.74 2.41
N VAL A 53 32.22 3.64 2.56
CA VAL A 53 33.10 3.41 3.73
C VAL A 53 34.07 4.56 3.91
N ALA A 54 34.53 5.17 2.82
CA ALA A 54 35.45 6.33 2.89
C ALA A 54 34.82 7.52 3.64
N LEU A 55 33.52 7.84 3.37
CA LEU A 55 32.81 8.90 4.07
C LEU A 55 32.59 8.57 5.54
N VAL A 56 32.23 7.32 5.83
CA VAL A 56 32.00 6.86 7.20
C VAL A 56 33.32 6.92 8.00
N SER A 57 34.44 6.47 7.40
CA SER A 57 35.75 6.53 8.02
C SER A 57 36.21 7.96 8.28
N ALA A 58 35.98 8.87 7.34
CA ALA A 58 36.28 10.29 7.51
C ALA A 58 35.45 10.91 8.66
N ALA A 59 34.19 10.59 8.75
CA ALA A 59 33.32 11.07 9.82
C ALA A 59 33.68 10.51 11.20
N LEU A 60 34.19 9.26 11.26
CA LEU A 60 34.63 8.63 12.50
C LEU A 60 36.04 9.05 12.94
N GLY A 61 36.83 9.70 12.08
CA GLY A 61 38.22 10.00 12.31
C GLY A 61 39.11 8.75 12.42
N ARG A 62 38.65 7.56 12.00
CA ARG A 62 39.36 6.28 12.00
C ARG A 62 38.76 5.35 10.93
N PRO A 63 39.55 4.35 10.48
CA PRO A 63 39.00 3.35 9.55
C PRO A 63 37.74 2.66 10.12
N ALA A 64 36.71 2.56 9.31
CA ALA A 64 35.51 1.81 9.67
C ALA A 64 35.81 0.31 9.63
N ALA A 65 35.53 -0.42 10.71
CA ALA A 65 35.76 -1.86 10.83
C ALA A 65 34.63 -2.65 10.14
N VAL A 66 34.49 -2.48 8.82
CA VAL A 66 33.48 -3.16 8.01
C VAL A 66 34.12 -3.85 6.82
N VAL A 67 33.56 -4.98 6.42
CA VAL A 67 33.95 -5.69 5.20
C VAL A 67 33.07 -5.21 4.07
N GLY A 68 33.64 -4.59 3.04
CA GLY A 68 32.93 -4.07 1.89
C GLY A 68 33.21 -2.60 1.59
N THR A 69 32.53 -2.06 0.58
CA THR A 69 32.74 -0.69 0.12
C THR A 69 31.70 0.30 0.64
N THR A 70 30.62 -0.21 1.22
CA THR A 70 29.50 0.59 1.74
C THR A 70 29.03 0.09 3.10
N VAL A 71 28.41 1.00 3.86
CA VAL A 71 27.76 0.72 5.15
C VAL A 71 26.28 1.07 4.99
N PRO A 72 25.35 0.13 5.21
CA PRO A 72 23.93 0.42 5.19
C PRO A 72 23.53 1.23 6.43
N ILE A 73 22.93 2.38 6.22
CA ILE A 73 22.46 3.29 7.28
C ILE A 73 21.00 3.62 7.01
N ASN A 74 20.14 3.48 8.02
CA ASN A 74 18.79 4.03 7.95
C ASN A 74 18.82 5.46 8.51
N LEU A 75 18.44 6.42 7.65
CA LEU A 75 18.43 7.85 7.97
C LEU A 75 17.14 8.30 8.67
N VAL A 76 16.10 7.46 8.64
CA VAL A 76 14.78 7.78 9.17
C VAL A 76 14.47 6.86 10.34
N ALA A 77 14.09 7.43 11.49
CA ALA A 77 13.67 6.63 12.61
C ALA A 77 12.39 5.84 12.27
N PRO A 78 12.30 4.55 12.64
CA PRO A 78 11.11 3.76 12.41
C PRO A 78 9.84 4.44 12.97
N GLY A 79 8.79 4.48 12.17
CA GLY A 79 7.51 5.09 12.57
C GLY A 79 7.44 6.61 12.49
N GLN A 80 8.46 7.29 11.97
CA GLN A 80 8.43 8.77 11.80
C GLN A 80 7.80 9.20 10.48
N VAL A 81 7.94 8.40 9.44
CA VAL A 81 7.40 8.70 8.12
C VAL A 81 6.48 7.56 7.69
N TRP A 82 5.30 7.91 7.23
CA TRP A 82 4.28 6.97 6.78
C TRP A 82 3.89 7.27 5.35
N GLY A 83 3.59 6.25 4.60
CA GLY A 83 3.01 6.35 3.26
C GLY A 83 1.56 6.82 3.30
N ASP A 84 0.98 6.99 2.11
CA ASP A 84 -0.41 7.39 1.95
C ASP A 84 -1.36 6.39 2.60
N ARG A 85 -2.41 6.92 3.22
CA ARG A 85 -3.50 6.09 3.70
C ARG A 85 -4.30 5.53 2.52
N VAL A 86 -4.44 4.22 2.45
CA VAL A 86 -5.18 3.55 1.40
C VAL A 86 -6.65 3.51 1.76
N ASN A 87 -7.46 4.33 1.08
CA ASN A 87 -8.92 4.31 1.19
C ASN A 87 -9.49 3.71 -0.09
N ALA A 88 -10.15 2.56 0.00
CA ALA A 88 -10.78 1.90 -1.12
C ALA A 88 -12.23 1.56 -0.79
N LEU A 89 -13.13 1.87 -1.73
CA LEU A 89 -14.53 1.50 -1.67
C LEU A 89 -14.86 0.68 -2.92
N ASP A 90 -15.25 -0.56 -2.72
CA ASP A 90 -15.73 -1.44 -3.77
C ASP A 90 -17.24 -1.62 -3.63
N LEU A 91 -17.96 -1.52 -4.74
CA LEU A 91 -19.42 -1.65 -4.79
C LEU A 91 -19.79 -2.73 -5.80
N ARG A 92 -20.82 -3.50 -5.48
CA ARG A 92 -21.42 -4.46 -6.38
C ARG A 92 -22.94 -4.26 -6.42
N PHE A 93 -23.47 -4.23 -7.63
CA PHE A 93 -24.90 -4.23 -7.92
C PHE A 93 -25.20 -5.44 -8.79
N ALA A 94 -26.09 -6.32 -8.35
CA ALA A 94 -26.41 -7.52 -9.11
C ALA A 94 -27.91 -7.77 -9.13
N LYS A 95 -28.44 -8.06 -10.31
CA LYS A 95 -29.84 -8.45 -10.53
C LYS A 95 -29.93 -9.97 -10.57
N ILE A 96 -30.79 -10.53 -9.75
CA ILE A 96 -31.09 -11.95 -9.71
C ILE A 96 -32.32 -12.19 -10.58
N LEU A 97 -32.18 -13.02 -11.60
CA LEU A 97 -33.22 -13.44 -12.51
C LEU A 97 -33.48 -14.93 -12.30
N ARG A 98 -34.73 -15.30 -12.07
CA ARG A 98 -35.12 -16.69 -11.86
C ARG A 98 -35.99 -17.14 -13.03
N PHE A 99 -35.50 -18.18 -13.75
CA PHE A 99 -36.22 -18.78 -14.86
C PHE A 99 -36.45 -20.29 -14.59
N GLY A 100 -37.64 -20.66 -14.14
CA GLY A 100 -37.92 -22.03 -13.77
C GLY A 100 -36.98 -22.56 -12.66
N ARG A 101 -36.11 -23.49 -13.01
CA ARG A 101 -35.12 -24.07 -12.08
C ARG A 101 -33.74 -23.38 -12.10
N THR A 102 -33.54 -22.46 -13.04
CA THR A 102 -32.27 -21.76 -13.17
C THR A 102 -32.31 -20.39 -12.47
N ARG A 103 -31.20 -20.05 -11.85
CA ARG A 103 -30.97 -18.75 -11.23
C ARG A 103 -29.82 -18.06 -11.95
N ASN A 104 -30.10 -16.94 -12.58
CA ASN A 104 -29.08 -16.15 -13.28
C ASN A 104 -28.82 -14.87 -12.49
N THR A 105 -27.57 -14.53 -12.28
CA THR A 105 -27.18 -13.31 -11.61
C THR A 105 -26.34 -12.48 -12.57
N ILE A 106 -26.82 -11.29 -12.92
CA ILE A 106 -26.09 -10.31 -13.74
C ILE A 106 -25.63 -9.21 -12.81
N GLY A 107 -24.33 -8.96 -12.73
CA GLY A 107 -23.76 -8.00 -11.82
C GLY A 107 -22.81 -7.02 -12.47
N ILE A 108 -22.72 -5.84 -11.85
CA ILE A 108 -21.74 -4.80 -12.14
C ILE A 108 -20.95 -4.58 -10.86
N ASP A 109 -19.64 -4.77 -10.94
CA ASP A 109 -18.70 -4.51 -9.85
C ASP A 109 -17.95 -3.22 -10.18
N ILE A 110 -17.91 -2.29 -9.23
CA ILE A 110 -17.18 -1.04 -9.30
C ILE A 110 -16.06 -1.14 -8.27
N TYR A 111 -14.84 -1.27 -8.75
CA TYR A 111 -13.66 -1.31 -7.88
C TYR A 111 -13.09 0.09 -7.73
N ASN A 112 -12.59 0.40 -6.53
CA ASN A 112 -12.08 1.72 -6.17
C ASN A 112 -13.05 2.84 -6.59
N ALA A 113 -14.32 2.76 -6.17
CA ALA A 113 -15.39 3.69 -6.55
C ALA A 113 -15.05 5.16 -6.24
N THR A 114 -14.29 5.41 -5.20
CA THR A 114 -13.78 6.74 -4.82
C THR A 114 -12.66 7.24 -5.73
N ASN A 115 -12.11 6.37 -6.58
CA ASN A 115 -10.94 6.65 -7.42
C ASN A 115 -9.74 7.18 -6.62
N SER A 116 -9.47 6.56 -5.46
CA SER A 116 -8.31 6.89 -4.66
C SER A 116 -7.02 6.52 -5.41
N GLY A 117 -6.08 7.45 -5.48
CA GLY A 117 -4.76 7.27 -6.10
C GLY A 117 -3.65 7.07 -5.09
N ALA A 118 -3.94 6.48 -3.92
CA ALA A 118 -2.94 6.28 -2.87
C ALA A 118 -1.71 5.52 -3.38
N ILE A 119 -0.53 5.97 -2.99
CA ILE A 119 0.73 5.32 -3.33
C ILE A 119 0.90 4.10 -2.42
N LEU A 120 1.07 2.92 -3.02
CA LEU A 120 1.21 1.65 -2.29
C LEU A 120 2.65 1.34 -1.92
N THR A 121 3.59 1.68 -2.79
CA THR A 121 5.02 1.44 -2.55
C THR A 121 5.84 2.66 -2.97
N TYR A 122 6.90 2.91 -2.20
CA TYR A 122 7.82 4.02 -2.39
C TYR A 122 9.25 3.51 -2.54
N ASN A 123 10.07 4.26 -3.25
CA ASN A 123 11.50 4.05 -3.21
C ASN A 123 12.05 4.47 -1.85
N GLN A 124 12.50 3.51 -1.06
CA GLN A 124 13.07 3.74 0.27
C GLN A 124 14.60 3.84 0.25
N SER A 125 15.22 3.68 -0.92
CA SER A 125 16.65 3.86 -1.10
C SER A 125 16.99 5.34 -1.22
N PHE A 126 17.83 5.82 -0.33
CA PHE A 126 18.33 7.20 -0.37
C PHE A 126 19.68 7.24 -1.09
N ASN A 127 19.78 8.15 -2.06
CA ASN A 127 21.05 8.46 -2.73
C ASN A 127 21.19 9.99 -2.82
N PRO A 128 22.20 10.60 -2.19
CA PRO A 128 22.36 12.06 -2.20
C PRO A 128 22.61 12.62 -3.60
N ALA A 129 23.08 11.80 -4.54
CA ALA A 129 23.29 12.21 -5.93
C ALA A 129 22.02 12.19 -6.80
N THR A 130 20.93 11.58 -6.30
CA THR A 130 19.70 11.37 -7.07
C THR A 130 18.51 12.00 -6.36
N THR A 131 18.17 13.22 -6.72
CA THR A 131 17.12 14.00 -6.06
C THR A 131 15.80 14.06 -6.84
N THR A 132 15.77 13.54 -8.06
CA THR A 132 14.60 13.59 -8.95
C THR A 132 14.38 12.26 -9.69
N GLY A 133 13.18 12.09 -10.23
CA GLY A 133 12.80 10.90 -10.98
C GLY A 133 12.48 9.68 -10.11
N SER A 134 12.32 8.52 -10.74
CA SER A 134 11.93 7.27 -10.08
C SER A 134 12.96 6.72 -9.09
N GLN A 135 14.19 7.21 -9.16
CA GLN A 135 15.28 6.83 -8.25
C GLN A 135 15.38 7.76 -7.01
N ALA A 136 14.63 8.85 -6.99
CA ALA A 136 14.60 9.74 -5.83
C ALA A 136 14.01 9.01 -4.62
N TRP A 137 14.49 9.37 -3.43
CA TRP A 137 13.89 8.88 -2.20
C TRP A 137 12.43 9.31 -2.10
N LEU A 138 11.57 8.41 -1.69
CA LEU A 138 10.10 8.52 -1.66
C LEU A 138 9.42 8.67 -3.04
N ALA A 139 10.13 8.44 -4.14
CA ALA A 139 9.48 8.35 -5.43
C ALA A 139 8.44 7.22 -5.44
N PRO A 140 7.25 7.44 -6.01
CA PRO A 140 6.22 6.42 -6.09
C PRO A 140 6.65 5.28 -7.03
N LEU A 141 6.56 4.04 -6.57
CA LEU A 141 6.85 2.85 -7.38
C LEU A 141 5.58 2.14 -7.83
N SER A 142 4.54 2.17 -6.99
CA SER A 142 3.22 1.67 -7.38
C SER A 142 2.11 2.49 -6.72
N VAL A 143 0.99 2.59 -7.40
CA VAL A 143 -0.21 3.29 -6.95
C VAL A 143 -1.40 2.34 -6.93
N LEU A 144 -2.42 2.67 -6.14
CA LEU A 144 -3.67 1.92 -6.13
C LEU A 144 -4.28 1.93 -7.54
N THR A 145 -4.76 0.76 -7.97
CA THR A 145 -5.44 0.62 -9.26
C THR A 145 -6.57 1.64 -9.39
N PRO A 146 -6.64 2.39 -10.50
CA PRO A 146 -7.72 3.34 -10.75
C PRO A 146 -9.09 2.66 -10.71
N ARG A 147 -10.16 3.45 -10.59
CA ARG A 147 -11.51 2.94 -10.66
C ARG A 147 -11.75 2.21 -11.98
N PHE A 148 -12.29 1.00 -11.89
CA PHE A 148 -12.71 0.23 -13.04
C PHE A 148 -14.01 -0.51 -12.79
N LEU A 149 -14.68 -0.86 -13.87
CA LEU A 149 -15.93 -1.59 -13.90
C LEU A 149 -15.70 -3.01 -14.41
N LYS A 150 -16.36 -3.97 -13.78
CA LYS A 150 -16.42 -5.35 -14.24
C LYS A 150 -17.89 -5.76 -14.37
N ILE A 151 -18.25 -6.33 -15.50
CA ILE A 151 -19.57 -6.93 -15.70
C ILE A 151 -19.40 -8.44 -15.62
N GLY A 152 -20.25 -9.09 -14.85
CA GLY A 152 -20.25 -10.54 -14.66
C GLY A 152 -21.63 -11.14 -14.78
N VAL A 153 -21.70 -12.36 -15.31
CA VAL A 153 -22.91 -13.17 -15.38
C VAL A 153 -22.59 -14.52 -14.73
N GLN A 154 -23.45 -14.93 -13.83
CA GLN A 154 -23.38 -16.25 -13.21
C GLN A 154 -24.70 -16.99 -13.48
N ILE A 155 -24.59 -18.22 -13.91
CA ILE A 155 -25.73 -19.10 -14.21
C ILE A 155 -25.65 -20.30 -13.29
N ASP A 156 -26.67 -20.47 -12.45
CA ASP A 156 -26.83 -21.62 -11.55
C ASP A 156 -28.01 -22.45 -12.06
N PHE A 157 -27.81 -23.76 -12.30
CA PHE A 157 -28.80 -24.69 -12.84
C PHE A 157 -28.89 -25.99 -12.05
#